data_8234afa3065c77d16f5b89577e532340
#
_entry.id   8234afa3065c77d16f5b89577e532340
#
_cell.length_a   1.000
_cell.length_b   1.000
_cell.length_c   1.000
_cell.angle_alpha   90.00
_cell.angle_beta   90.00
_cell.angle_gamma   90.00
#
_symmetry.space_group_name_H-M   'P 1'
#
loop_
_entity.id
_entity.type
_entity.pdbx_description
1 polymer ?
#
loop_
_entity_poly.entity_id
_entity_poly.type
_entity_poly.pdbx_seq_one_letter_code
_entity_poly.pdbx_strand_id
1 'polypeptide(L)'
;MLYAAQIKRFYSSGTPTSVSEGTLDQTPWFSYQACQFNPAGSHQWVIDTSRDEHAEIVRSKGNSLRTISTKGSFLWRAARPGAYSKMLVDFARRKARDSRLSFLSNIYETNQEPTNCSGIITNGLILESIAYILGGRRLLLEISAAGTAG
;
A
#
# COMPACT_ATOMS: atom_id res chain seq x y z
N MET A 1 6.40 12.21 -7.75
CA MET A 1 5.01 12.73 -7.84
C MET A 1 4.05 11.99 -6.90
N LEU A 2 3.82 10.68 -7.01
CA LEU A 2 2.83 9.94 -6.20
C LEU A 2 3.01 10.10 -4.68
N TYR A 3 4.23 9.91 -4.16
CA TYR A 3 4.50 10.04 -2.72
C TYR A 3 4.13 11.42 -2.17
N ALA A 4 4.45 12.49 -2.89
CA ALA A 4 4.08 13.85 -2.51
C ALA A 4 2.55 14.08 -2.54
N ALA A 5 1.85 13.52 -3.53
CA ALA A 5 0.39 13.59 -3.61
C ALA A 5 -0.28 12.88 -2.42
N GLN A 6 0.24 11.73 -2.00
CA GLN A 6 -0.25 11.01 -0.81
C GLN A 6 -0.05 11.83 0.48
N ILE A 7 1.13 12.43 0.63
CA ILE A 7 1.40 13.34 1.76
C ILE A 7 0.42 14.52 1.77
N LYS A 8 0.22 15.17 0.61
CA LYS A 8 -0.71 16.29 0.48
C LYS A 8 -2.14 15.88 0.85
N ARG A 9 -2.59 14.70 0.37
CA ARG A 9 -3.91 14.17 0.71
C ARG A 9 -4.04 13.90 2.20
N PHE A 10 -3.03 13.31 2.84
CA PHE A 10 -3.02 13.10 4.28
C PHE A 10 -3.17 14.42 5.06
N TYR A 11 -2.41 15.44 4.73
CA TYR A 11 -2.52 16.72 5.42
C TYR A 11 -3.86 17.42 5.20
N SER A 12 -4.53 17.21 4.08
CA SER A 12 -5.84 17.80 3.81
C SER A 12 -7.02 17.02 4.39
N SER A 13 -6.91 15.68 4.52
CA SER A 13 -8.03 14.83 4.95
C SER A 13 -7.85 14.21 6.33
N GLY A 14 -6.64 14.22 6.89
CA GLY A 14 -6.28 13.47 8.09
C GLY A 14 -6.20 11.95 7.90
N THR A 15 -6.51 11.44 6.69
CA THR A 15 -6.54 9.99 6.42
C THR A 15 -5.20 9.53 5.85
N PRO A 16 -4.52 8.54 6.49
CA PRO A 16 -3.33 7.93 5.92
C PRO A 16 -3.60 7.44 4.49
N THR A 17 -2.69 7.70 3.58
CA THR A 17 -2.85 7.36 2.16
C THR A 17 -1.67 6.55 1.67
N SER A 18 -1.92 5.32 1.26
CA SER A 18 -0.93 4.44 0.63
C SER A 18 -1.65 3.58 -0.40
N VAL A 19 -1.64 4.03 -1.65
CA VAL A 19 -2.40 3.38 -2.73
C VAL A 19 -1.59 2.27 -3.39
N SER A 20 -2.27 1.17 -3.69
CA SER A 20 -1.79 0.03 -4.48
C SER A 20 -2.98 -0.84 -4.84
N GLU A 21 -2.76 -1.87 -5.63
CA GLU A 21 -3.74 -2.94 -5.82
C GLU A 21 -3.80 -3.84 -4.57
N GLY A 22 -4.95 -4.45 -4.33
CA GLY A 22 -5.10 -5.39 -3.22
C GLY A 22 -6.46 -6.05 -3.11
N THR A 23 -6.48 -7.11 -2.32
CA THR A 23 -7.67 -7.89 -2.03
C THR A 23 -8.61 -7.17 -1.06
N LEU A 24 -9.90 -7.36 -1.29
CA LEU A 24 -10.98 -6.91 -0.43
C LEU A 24 -11.73 -8.14 0.09
N ASP A 25 -12.37 -8.03 1.25
CA ASP A 25 -13.24 -9.06 1.82
C ASP A 25 -14.73 -8.87 1.44
N GLN A 26 -14.98 -8.07 0.43
CA GLN A 26 -16.29 -7.84 -0.19
C GLN A 26 -16.13 -7.61 -1.70
N THR A 27 -17.23 -7.72 -2.43
CA THR A 27 -17.25 -7.39 -3.86
C THR A 27 -16.77 -5.95 -4.10
N PRO A 28 -15.82 -5.74 -5.01
CA PRO A 28 -15.37 -6.60 -6.12
C PRO A 28 -14.24 -7.60 -5.79
N TRP A 29 -13.93 -7.89 -4.55
CA TRP A 29 -12.89 -8.81 -4.04
C TRP A 29 -11.45 -8.41 -4.33
N PHE A 30 -11.25 -7.51 -5.28
CA PHE A 30 -9.95 -6.96 -5.65
C PHE A 30 -10.13 -5.56 -6.26
N SER A 31 -9.25 -4.64 -5.88
CA SER A 31 -9.26 -3.28 -6.45
C SER A 31 -7.86 -2.81 -6.79
N TYR A 32 -7.79 -1.98 -7.83
CA TYR A 32 -6.65 -1.16 -8.17
C TYR A 32 -6.90 0.25 -7.65
N GLN A 33 -5.95 0.80 -6.91
CA GLN A 33 -6.01 2.18 -6.46
C GLN A 33 -4.80 2.95 -6.93
N ALA A 34 -5.03 4.07 -7.55
CA ALA A 34 -4.00 4.88 -8.18
C ALA A 34 -4.27 6.37 -8.02
N CYS A 35 -3.27 7.15 -8.37
CA CYS A 35 -3.36 8.59 -8.56
C CYS A 35 -3.01 8.88 -10.01
N GLN A 36 -3.99 9.28 -10.80
CA GLN A 36 -3.78 9.74 -12.18
C GLN A 36 -3.31 11.18 -12.18
N PHE A 37 -2.19 11.44 -12.85
CA PHE A 37 -1.66 12.79 -13.06
C PHE A 37 -1.93 13.22 -14.49
N ASN A 38 -2.49 14.39 -14.68
CA ASN A 38 -2.66 14.97 -16.00
C ASN A 38 -1.51 15.93 -16.36
N PRO A 39 -1.29 16.22 -17.64
CA PRO A 39 -0.23 17.13 -18.06
C PRO A 39 -0.32 18.55 -17.48
N ALA A 40 -1.51 19.02 -17.11
CA ALA A 40 -1.73 20.33 -16.50
C ALA A 40 -1.41 20.37 -14.99
N GLY A 41 -0.87 19.26 -14.41
CA GLY A 41 -0.42 19.20 -13.02
C GLY A 41 -1.52 18.89 -12.00
N SER A 42 -2.78 18.76 -12.40
CA SER A 42 -3.83 18.23 -11.52
C SER A 42 -3.75 16.72 -11.42
N HIS A 43 -4.36 16.17 -10.38
CA HIS A 43 -4.39 14.72 -10.19
C HIS A 43 -5.75 14.27 -9.66
N GLN A 44 -6.10 13.03 -9.97
CA GLN A 44 -7.32 12.38 -9.53
C GLN A 44 -7.01 11.05 -8.85
N TRP A 45 -7.65 10.81 -7.72
CA TRP A 45 -7.60 9.52 -7.02
C TRP A 45 -8.60 8.56 -7.63
N VAL A 46 -8.10 7.46 -8.16
CA VAL A 46 -8.89 6.48 -8.92
C VAL A 46 -8.94 5.18 -8.13
N ILE A 47 -10.09 4.53 -8.20
CA ILE A 47 -10.27 3.13 -7.82
C ILE A 47 -10.91 2.40 -8.99
N ASP A 48 -10.43 1.19 -9.27
CA ASP A 48 -10.87 0.38 -10.39
C ASP A 48 -10.87 -1.11 -10.00
N THR A 49 -11.39 -1.95 -10.87
CA THR A 49 -11.43 -3.41 -10.71
C THR A 49 -11.05 -4.11 -12.00
N SER A 50 -10.59 -5.35 -11.87
CA SER A 50 -10.19 -6.18 -13.03
C SER A 50 -11.36 -6.81 -13.79
N ARG A 51 -12.59 -6.67 -13.29
CA ARG A 51 -13.79 -7.30 -13.89
C ARG A 51 -14.82 -6.25 -14.26
N ASP A 52 -15.18 -6.21 -15.53
CA ASP A 52 -16.18 -5.26 -16.06
C ASP A 52 -17.52 -5.38 -15.35
N GLU A 53 -17.94 -6.59 -14.98
CA GLU A 53 -19.17 -6.86 -14.23
C GLU A 53 -19.22 -6.16 -12.86
N HIS A 54 -18.04 -5.83 -12.28
CA HIS A 54 -17.95 -5.10 -11.01
C HIS A 54 -17.73 -3.59 -11.17
N ALA A 55 -17.59 -3.09 -12.39
CA ALA A 55 -17.29 -1.67 -12.63
C ALA A 55 -18.40 -0.74 -12.10
N GLU A 56 -19.66 -1.17 -12.15
CA GLU A 56 -20.78 -0.40 -11.60
C GLU A 56 -20.75 -0.35 -10.06
N ILE A 57 -20.34 -1.45 -9.41
CA ILE A 57 -20.14 -1.49 -7.96
C ILE A 57 -19.05 -0.51 -7.53
N VAL A 58 -17.94 -0.48 -8.26
CA VAL A 58 -16.86 0.46 -7.99
C VAL A 58 -17.30 1.90 -8.21
N ARG A 59 -18.09 2.17 -9.24
CA ARG A 59 -18.65 3.51 -9.50
C ARG A 59 -19.60 3.97 -8.39
N SER A 60 -20.47 3.09 -7.90
CA SER A 60 -21.46 3.41 -6.87
C SER A 60 -20.86 3.47 -5.46
N LYS A 61 -19.92 2.59 -5.13
CA LYS A 61 -19.34 2.44 -3.79
C LYS A 61 -17.91 3.03 -3.67
N GLY A 62 -17.37 3.64 -4.70
CA GLY A 62 -15.94 3.95 -4.87
C GLY A 62 -15.22 4.44 -3.61
N ASN A 63 -15.76 5.43 -2.92
CA ASN A 63 -15.13 5.97 -1.71
C ASN A 63 -15.13 4.98 -0.54
N SER A 64 -16.16 4.15 -0.39
CA SER A 64 -16.22 3.13 0.68
C SER A 64 -15.29 1.94 0.44
N LEU A 65 -14.85 1.73 -0.80
CA LEU A 65 -13.89 0.70 -1.18
C LEU A 65 -12.43 1.18 -1.14
N ARG A 66 -12.20 2.46 -0.82
CA ARG A 66 -10.83 2.97 -0.69
C ARG A 66 -10.13 2.33 0.47
N THR A 67 -8.88 1.95 0.23
CA THR A 67 -8.05 1.32 1.24
C THR A 67 -6.65 1.92 1.31
N ILE A 68 -6.05 1.77 2.47
CA ILE A 68 -4.64 2.03 2.75
C ILE A 68 -3.89 0.71 2.54
N SER A 69 -2.99 0.66 1.58
CA SER A 69 -2.22 -0.54 1.28
C SER A 69 -1.18 -0.83 2.36
N THR A 70 -1.24 -2.02 2.95
CA THR A 70 -0.24 -2.47 3.94
C THR A 70 1.12 -2.63 3.28
N LYS A 71 1.22 -3.37 2.16
CA LYS A 71 2.48 -3.52 1.42
C LYS A 71 3.03 -2.18 0.93
N GLY A 72 2.17 -1.31 0.41
CA GLY A 72 2.56 0.03 -0.03
C GLY A 72 3.16 0.87 1.09
N SER A 73 2.67 0.73 2.32
CA SER A 73 3.21 1.42 3.51
C SER A 73 4.65 1.01 3.79
N PHE A 74 4.97 -0.28 3.72
CA PHE A 74 6.33 -0.80 3.90
C PHE A 74 7.24 -0.45 2.73
N LEU A 75 6.75 -0.53 1.48
CA LEU A 75 7.50 -0.12 0.29
C LEU A 75 7.89 1.36 0.35
N TRP A 76 6.98 2.24 0.77
CA TRP A 76 7.31 3.66 0.97
C TRP A 76 8.36 3.86 2.05
N ARG A 77 8.31 3.09 3.14
CA ARG A 77 9.33 3.16 4.19
C ARG A 77 10.70 2.74 3.68
N ALA A 78 10.75 1.75 2.80
CA ALA A 78 11.97 1.30 2.15
C ALA A 78 12.50 2.35 1.14
N ALA A 79 11.64 2.85 0.26
CA ALA A 79 12.05 3.72 -0.84
C ALA A 79 12.21 5.20 -0.45
N ARG A 80 11.42 5.69 0.51
CA ARG A 80 11.36 7.10 0.95
C ARG A 80 11.31 7.20 2.47
N PRO A 81 12.44 6.94 3.16
CA PRO A 81 12.49 7.04 4.62
C PRO A 81 12.22 8.48 5.10
N GLY A 82 11.26 8.61 6.02
CA GLY A 82 10.86 9.91 6.57
C GLY A 82 9.71 9.75 7.56
N ALA A 83 9.23 10.86 8.11
CA ALA A 83 8.17 10.87 9.13
C ALA A 83 6.87 10.26 8.60
N TYR A 84 6.45 10.62 7.38
CA TYR A 84 5.23 10.11 6.79
C TYR A 84 5.27 8.60 6.54
N SER A 85 6.35 8.08 5.94
CA SER A 85 6.48 6.64 5.70
C SER A 85 6.63 5.84 7.01
N LYS A 86 7.23 6.43 8.04
CA LYS A 86 7.25 5.83 9.38
C LYS A 86 5.84 5.74 9.94
N MET A 87 5.08 6.81 9.88
CA MET A 87 3.67 6.86 10.33
C MET A 87 2.82 5.81 9.62
N LEU A 88 2.97 5.64 8.30
CA LEU A 88 2.26 4.62 7.51
C LEU A 88 2.55 3.20 8.03
N VAL A 89 3.83 2.87 8.25
CA VAL A 89 4.21 1.55 8.79
C VAL A 89 3.68 1.34 10.21
N ASP A 90 3.79 2.35 11.07
CA ASP A 90 3.27 2.25 12.44
C ASP A 90 1.75 2.08 12.44
N PHE A 91 1.04 2.73 11.53
CA PHE A 91 -0.40 2.57 11.35
C PHE A 91 -0.74 1.14 10.86
N ALA A 92 -0.06 0.65 9.81
CA ALA A 92 -0.25 -0.70 9.28
C ALA A 92 0.03 -1.79 10.34
N ARG A 93 1.08 -1.62 11.15
CA ARG A 93 1.42 -2.55 12.24
C ARG A 93 0.34 -2.62 13.32
N ARG A 94 -0.32 -1.52 13.61
CA ARG A 94 -1.41 -1.49 14.61
C ARG A 94 -2.71 -2.07 14.08
N LYS A 95 -3.01 -1.84 12.78
CA LYS A 95 -4.34 -2.12 12.21
C LYS A 95 -4.40 -3.41 11.40
N ALA A 96 -3.33 -3.76 10.69
CA ALA A 96 -3.32 -4.87 9.75
C ALA A 96 -2.47 -6.07 10.19
N ARG A 97 -1.91 -6.08 11.40
CA ARG A 97 -1.17 -7.24 11.89
C ARG A 97 -2.13 -8.35 12.27
N ASP A 98 -1.98 -9.51 11.63
CA ASP A 98 -2.69 -10.73 11.99
C ASP A 98 -1.99 -11.46 13.15
N SER A 99 -2.78 -12.16 13.96
CA SER A 99 -2.30 -13.03 15.06
C SER A 99 -1.37 -14.18 14.59
N ARG A 100 -1.43 -14.52 13.31
CA ARG A 100 -0.61 -15.58 12.66
C ARG A 100 0.76 -15.09 12.18
N LEU A 101 1.27 -13.97 12.71
CA LEU A 101 2.57 -13.38 12.32
C LEU A 101 2.63 -12.88 10.87
N SER A 102 1.48 -12.62 10.27
CA SER A 102 1.36 -12.05 8.93
C SER A 102 0.73 -10.65 8.96
N PHE A 103 0.57 -10.06 7.79
CA PHE A 103 -0.17 -8.82 7.61
C PHE A 103 -1.35 -9.04 6.69
N LEU A 104 -2.47 -8.41 7.04
CA LEU A 104 -3.64 -8.28 6.17
C LEU A 104 -3.35 -7.28 5.05
N SER A 105 -3.96 -7.49 3.90
CA SER A 105 -3.58 -6.82 2.65
C SER A 105 -3.81 -5.31 2.66
N ASN A 106 -4.95 -4.89 3.20
CA ASN A 106 -5.35 -3.48 3.18
C ASN A 106 -6.15 -3.12 4.45
N ILE A 107 -6.34 -1.81 4.64
CA ILE A 107 -7.17 -1.23 5.70
C ILE A 107 -8.14 -0.26 5.04
N TYR A 108 -9.45 -0.40 5.25
CA TYR A 108 -10.45 0.53 4.71
C TYR A 108 -10.23 1.96 5.24
N GLU A 109 -10.29 2.96 4.37
CA GLU A 109 -10.14 4.36 4.79
C GLU A 109 -11.31 4.84 5.65
N THR A 110 -12.51 4.33 5.40
CA THR A 110 -13.75 4.81 6.01
C THR A 110 -13.88 4.47 7.48
N ASN A 111 -13.51 3.25 7.87
CA ASN A 111 -13.68 2.74 9.25
C ASN A 111 -12.35 2.33 9.90
N GLN A 112 -11.24 2.36 9.15
CA GLN A 112 -9.92 1.92 9.59
C GLN A 112 -9.87 0.45 10.06
N GLU A 113 -10.77 -0.39 9.54
CA GLU A 113 -10.74 -1.83 9.76
C GLU A 113 -9.99 -2.55 8.62
N PRO A 114 -9.27 -3.63 8.94
CA PRO A 114 -8.55 -4.40 7.92
C PRO A 114 -9.52 -5.17 7.01
N THR A 115 -9.07 -5.47 5.79
CA THR A 115 -9.85 -6.23 4.79
C THR A 115 -9.89 -7.74 5.04
N ASN A 116 -9.56 -8.24 6.20
CA ASN A 116 -9.55 -9.66 6.59
C ASN A 116 -8.96 -10.65 5.55
N CYS A 117 -8.21 -10.12 4.60
CA CYS A 117 -7.54 -10.87 3.54
C CYS A 117 -6.03 -10.83 3.74
N SER A 118 -5.40 -11.99 3.79
CA SER A 118 -3.94 -12.12 3.77
C SER A 118 -3.50 -12.75 2.46
N GLY A 119 -2.38 -12.31 1.91
CA GLY A 119 -1.87 -12.81 0.64
C GLY A 119 -0.35 -12.88 0.59
N ILE A 120 0.15 -13.84 -0.19
CA ILE A 120 1.59 -14.06 -0.35
C ILE A 120 2.30 -12.84 -0.95
N ILE A 121 1.67 -12.14 -1.90
CA ILE A 121 2.24 -10.94 -2.53
C ILE A 121 2.39 -9.83 -1.49
N THR A 122 1.37 -9.60 -0.66
CA THR A 122 1.46 -8.58 0.40
C THR A 122 2.59 -8.88 1.37
N ASN A 123 2.64 -10.09 1.90
CA ASN A 123 3.62 -10.46 2.91
C ASN A 123 5.03 -10.63 2.33
N GLY A 124 5.16 -11.10 1.08
CA GLY A 124 6.43 -11.16 0.36
C GLY A 124 7.06 -9.78 0.17
N LEU A 125 6.30 -8.80 -0.32
CA LEU A 125 6.79 -7.42 -0.49
C LEU A 125 7.10 -6.73 0.84
N ILE A 126 6.37 -7.05 1.91
CA ILE A 126 6.70 -6.56 3.27
C ILE A 126 8.05 -7.13 3.72
N LEU A 127 8.26 -8.43 3.58
CA LEU A 127 9.51 -9.10 3.94
C LEU A 127 10.69 -8.55 3.12
N GLU A 128 10.51 -8.38 1.82
CA GLU A 128 11.51 -7.78 0.94
C GLU A 128 11.85 -6.34 1.36
N SER A 129 10.84 -5.53 1.68
CA SER A 129 11.03 -4.17 2.19
C SER A 129 11.85 -4.14 3.49
N ILE A 130 11.56 -5.06 4.41
CA ILE A 130 12.30 -5.19 5.67
C ILE A 130 13.74 -5.65 5.40
N ALA A 131 13.92 -6.68 4.58
CA ALA A 131 15.24 -7.19 4.22
C ALA A 131 16.12 -6.10 3.56
N TYR A 132 15.53 -5.33 2.62
CA TYR A 132 16.20 -4.20 1.99
C TYR A 132 16.64 -3.13 3.02
N ILE A 133 15.79 -2.78 3.98
CA ILE A 133 16.13 -1.81 5.04
C ILE A 133 17.25 -2.35 5.93
N LEU A 134 17.16 -3.61 6.37
CA LEU A 134 18.15 -4.25 7.25
C LEU A 134 19.48 -4.46 6.53
N GLY A 135 19.47 -4.74 5.22
CA GLY A 135 20.64 -4.87 4.37
C GLY A 135 21.30 -3.52 3.99
N GLY A 136 20.95 -2.43 4.68
CA GLY A 136 21.53 -1.11 4.43
C GLY A 136 21.04 -0.47 3.13
N ARG A 137 19.85 -0.86 2.65
CA ARG A 137 19.22 -0.39 1.39
C ARG A 137 20.00 -0.80 0.13
N ARG A 138 20.63 -1.96 0.16
CA ARG A 138 21.27 -2.58 -1.01
C ARG A 138 20.32 -3.60 -1.62
N LEU A 139 20.36 -3.73 -2.93
CA LEU A 139 19.63 -4.80 -3.61
C LEU A 139 20.21 -6.16 -3.22
N LEU A 140 19.37 -7.19 -3.11
CA LEU A 140 19.78 -8.55 -2.73
C LEU A 140 20.90 -9.09 -3.64
N LEU A 141 20.86 -8.78 -4.94
CA LEU A 141 21.90 -9.15 -5.92
C LEU A 141 23.26 -8.50 -5.61
N GLU A 142 23.30 -7.28 -5.09
CA GLU A 142 24.54 -6.59 -4.71
C GLU A 142 25.16 -7.20 -3.44
N ILE A 143 24.32 -7.68 -2.52
CA ILE A 143 24.79 -8.35 -1.29
C ILE A 143 25.45 -9.68 -1.63
N SER A 144 24.88 -10.45 -2.56
CA SER A 144 25.45 -11.73 -3.01
C SER A 144 26.81 -11.54 -3.71
N ALA A 145 26.97 -10.51 -4.52
CA ALA A 145 28.22 -10.22 -5.22
C ALA A 145 29.37 -9.84 -4.27
N ALA A 146 29.07 -9.18 -3.15
CA ALA A 146 30.07 -8.81 -2.15
C ALA A 146 30.54 -10.00 -1.27
N GLY A 147 29.69 -11.03 -1.13
CA GLY A 147 30.00 -12.24 -0.32
C GLY A 147 30.81 -13.31 -1.05
N THR A 148 31.00 -13.20 -2.37
CA THR A 148 31.78 -14.18 -3.17
C THR A 148 33.23 -13.73 -3.44
N ALA A 149 33.65 -12.58 -2.91
CA ALA A 149 35.00 -12.00 -3.07
C ALA A 149 35.87 -12.18 -1.83
N GLY A 150 35.59 -13.17 -0.97
CA GLY A 150 36.33 -13.51 0.24
C GLY A 150 36.94 -14.90 0.17
#